data_1756cc0fe05781a2f8b1f02a7eb9f96f
#
_entry.id   1756cc0fe05781a2f8b1f02a7eb9f96f
#
_cell.length_a   1.000
_cell.length_b   1.000
_cell.length_c   1.000
_cell.angle_alpha   90.00
_cell.angle_beta   90.00
_cell.angle_gamma   90.00
#
_symmetry.space_group_name_H-M   'P 1'
#
loop_
_entity.id
_entity.type
_entity.pdbx_description
1 polymer ?
#
loop_
_entity_poly.entity_id
_entity_poly.type
_entity_poly.pdbx_seq_one_letter_code
_entity_poly.pdbx_strand_id
1 'polypeptide(L)'
;MNQKNSLGLDICFKDEDNPFKLFEEWFDLAKEKEPNDPNALALATSDKEGNPNVRMVLLKGFSDKGFVFYTNLNSPKSKALFANPKASMCFHWKSLLRQIRIFGSIENVSDKEANDYYNSRKYGSRIGAWASKQSTTLKNRDELLSSIEKYKKKYPDTNEVPRPEHWSGWRLIPNEIEFWLDGENRIHERLKYKFEQNKWDKFLLSP
;
A
#
# COMPACT_ATOMS: atom_id res chain seq x y z
N MET A 1 1.44 -23.85 -25.42
CA MET A 1 2.11 -23.93 -24.10
C MET A 1 2.72 -22.56 -23.83
N ASN A 2 2.44 -21.98 -22.68
CA ASN A 2 3.08 -20.72 -22.29
C ASN A 2 4.59 -20.96 -22.13
N GLN A 3 5.38 -19.98 -22.54
CA GLN A 3 6.82 -20.06 -22.33
C GLN A 3 7.14 -20.12 -20.84
N LYS A 4 8.11 -20.94 -20.46
CA LYS A 4 8.55 -21.12 -19.07
C LYS A 4 9.91 -20.50 -18.87
N ASN A 5 10.16 -19.96 -17.68
CA ASN A 5 11.47 -19.46 -17.26
C ASN A 5 12.37 -20.61 -16.74
N SER A 6 13.56 -20.29 -16.28
CA SER A 6 14.53 -21.27 -15.74
C SER A 6 14.03 -22.01 -14.50
N LEU A 7 13.05 -21.46 -13.77
CA LEU A 7 12.42 -22.08 -12.60
C LEU A 7 11.23 -22.97 -12.96
N GLY A 8 10.89 -23.08 -14.26
CA GLY A 8 9.70 -23.82 -14.71
C GLY A 8 8.37 -23.08 -14.50
N LEU A 9 8.41 -21.79 -14.13
CA LEU A 9 7.25 -20.91 -14.01
C LEU A 9 6.96 -20.20 -15.32
N ASP A 10 5.78 -19.61 -15.44
CA ASP A 10 5.42 -18.74 -16.56
C ASP A 10 6.46 -17.63 -16.73
N ILE A 11 6.74 -17.26 -17.97
CA ILE A 11 7.78 -16.26 -18.31
C ILE A 11 7.53 -14.90 -17.63
N CYS A 12 6.31 -14.61 -17.21
CA CYS A 12 5.99 -13.37 -16.50
C CYS A 12 6.66 -13.24 -15.12
N PHE A 13 7.13 -14.36 -14.54
CA PHE A 13 7.86 -14.31 -13.26
C PHE A 13 9.27 -13.79 -13.40
N LYS A 14 9.83 -13.76 -14.62
CA LYS A 14 11.24 -13.38 -14.84
C LYS A 14 12.21 -14.08 -13.87
N ASP A 15 13.44 -14.22 -14.23
CA ASP A 15 14.46 -14.79 -13.34
C ASP A 15 15.24 -13.67 -12.64
N GLU A 16 14.47 -12.80 -11.94
CA GLU A 16 15.01 -11.66 -11.19
C GLU A 16 15.40 -12.06 -9.78
N ASP A 17 16.59 -11.61 -9.34
CA ASP A 17 17.02 -11.79 -7.94
C ASP A 17 16.48 -10.68 -7.03
N ASN A 18 16.14 -9.53 -7.60
CA ASN A 18 15.56 -8.41 -6.88
C ASN A 18 14.03 -8.38 -7.04
N PRO A 19 13.25 -8.68 -5.97
CA PRO A 19 11.79 -8.71 -6.06
C PRO A 19 11.16 -7.35 -6.36
N PHE A 20 11.86 -6.23 -6.11
CA PHE A 20 11.33 -4.90 -6.45
C PHE A 20 11.30 -4.66 -7.95
N LYS A 21 12.24 -5.23 -8.71
CA LYS A 21 12.21 -5.17 -10.17
C LYS A 21 11.02 -5.96 -10.73
N LEU A 22 10.80 -7.18 -10.23
CA LEU A 22 9.63 -7.97 -10.64
C LEU A 22 8.32 -7.28 -10.25
N PHE A 23 8.28 -6.65 -9.07
CA PHE A 23 7.12 -5.83 -8.66
C PHE A 23 6.89 -4.67 -9.62
N GLU A 24 7.93 -3.93 -9.99
CA GLU A 24 7.85 -2.80 -10.91
C GLU A 24 7.28 -3.21 -12.27
N GLU A 25 7.80 -4.29 -12.88
CA GLU A 25 7.31 -4.81 -14.15
C GLU A 25 5.83 -5.23 -14.09
N TRP A 26 5.44 -5.92 -13.02
CA TRP A 26 4.05 -6.35 -12.84
C TRP A 26 3.13 -5.15 -12.58
N PHE A 27 3.60 -4.17 -11.82
CA PHE A 27 2.85 -2.96 -11.51
C PHE A 27 2.69 -2.04 -12.73
N ASP A 28 3.73 -1.92 -13.57
CA ASP A 28 3.65 -1.14 -14.81
C ASP A 28 2.63 -1.77 -15.76
N LEU A 29 2.64 -3.09 -15.91
CA LEU A 29 1.60 -3.77 -16.67
C LEU A 29 0.21 -3.58 -16.05
N ALA A 30 0.10 -3.57 -14.73
CA ALA A 30 -1.18 -3.31 -14.06
C ALA A 30 -1.70 -1.89 -14.32
N LYS A 31 -0.82 -0.88 -14.40
CA LYS A 31 -1.20 0.50 -14.77
C LYS A 31 -1.82 0.58 -16.17
N GLU A 32 -1.42 -0.32 -17.08
CA GLU A 32 -1.96 -0.37 -18.43
C GLU A 32 -3.26 -1.17 -18.54
N LYS A 33 -3.40 -2.21 -17.75
CA LYS A 33 -4.46 -3.23 -17.94
C LYS A 33 -5.59 -3.16 -16.91
N GLU A 34 -5.32 -2.71 -15.68
CA GLU A 34 -6.38 -2.58 -14.68
C GLU A 34 -7.26 -1.36 -14.98
N PRO A 35 -8.59 -1.52 -14.99
CA PRO A 35 -9.51 -0.44 -15.36
C PRO A 35 -9.53 0.70 -14.33
N ASN A 36 -9.23 0.40 -13.04
CA ASN A 36 -9.26 1.36 -11.94
C ASN A 36 -8.18 1.05 -10.93
N ASP A 37 -7.59 2.10 -10.37
CA ASP A 37 -6.71 2.09 -9.19
C ASP A 37 -5.73 0.88 -9.13
N PRO A 38 -4.84 0.68 -10.13
CA PRO A 38 -3.87 -0.42 -10.10
C PRO A 38 -2.98 -0.39 -8.84
N ASN A 39 -2.89 0.75 -8.19
CA ASN A 39 -2.17 0.97 -6.95
C ASN A 39 -3.01 0.73 -5.67
N ALA A 40 -4.27 0.31 -5.80
CA ALA A 40 -5.09 -0.09 -4.67
C ALA A 40 -4.60 -1.43 -4.10
N LEU A 41 -4.53 -1.50 -2.78
CA LEU A 41 -4.11 -2.71 -2.07
C LEU A 41 -4.91 -2.91 -0.78
N ALA A 42 -5.12 -4.15 -0.40
CA ALA A 42 -5.62 -4.49 0.92
C ALA A 42 -4.47 -4.43 1.94
N LEU A 43 -4.61 -3.58 2.96
CA LEU A 43 -3.67 -3.47 4.07
C LEU A 43 -4.24 -4.18 5.29
N ALA A 44 -3.58 -5.24 5.72
CA ALA A 44 -3.88 -5.95 6.96
C ALA A 44 -2.96 -5.43 8.09
N THR A 45 -3.57 -5.17 9.24
CA THR A 45 -2.90 -4.78 10.49
C THR A 45 -3.50 -5.58 11.64
N SER A 46 -2.78 -5.75 12.73
CA SER A 46 -3.34 -6.28 13.97
C SER A 46 -2.99 -5.35 15.14
N ASP A 47 -3.87 -5.29 16.12
CA ASP A 47 -3.59 -4.56 17.37
C ASP A 47 -2.64 -5.35 18.29
N LYS A 48 -2.41 -4.82 19.49
CA LYS A 48 -1.54 -5.47 20.48
C LYS A 48 -2.08 -6.79 21.03
N GLU A 49 -3.40 -6.99 20.97
CA GLU A 49 -4.08 -8.23 21.34
C GLU A 49 -4.09 -9.26 20.20
N GLY A 50 -3.61 -8.90 19.00
CA GLY A 50 -3.59 -9.77 17.83
C GLY A 50 -4.86 -9.74 16.99
N ASN A 51 -5.85 -8.88 17.28
CA ASN A 51 -7.07 -8.78 16.50
C ASN A 51 -6.75 -8.22 15.09
N PRO A 52 -7.05 -8.97 14.01
CA PRO A 52 -6.76 -8.53 12.66
C PRO A 52 -7.80 -7.54 12.17
N ASN A 53 -7.37 -6.62 11.33
CA ASN A 53 -8.23 -5.71 10.62
C ASN A 53 -7.69 -5.44 9.20
N VAL A 54 -8.56 -5.26 8.20
CA VAL A 54 -8.20 -5.04 6.82
C VAL A 54 -8.98 -3.87 6.20
N ARG A 55 -8.33 -3.12 5.32
CA ARG A 55 -8.95 -2.02 4.53
C ARG A 55 -8.15 -1.77 3.27
N MET A 56 -8.79 -1.12 2.30
CA MET A 56 -8.07 -0.65 1.12
C MET A 56 -7.29 0.63 1.42
N VAL A 57 -6.08 0.70 0.89
CA VAL A 57 -5.25 1.91 0.81
C VAL A 57 -4.63 1.99 -0.58
N LEU A 58 -4.01 3.13 -0.91
CA LEU A 58 -3.34 3.31 -2.20
C LEU A 58 -1.83 3.36 -2.00
N LEU A 59 -1.10 2.54 -2.75
CA LEU A 59 0.35 2.67 -2.87
C LEU A 59 0.68 4.04 -3.48
N LYS A 60 1.62 4.77 -2.87
CA LYS A 60 2.04 6.11 -3.31
C LYS A 60 3.51 6.22 -3.67
N GLY A 61 4.28 5.21 -3.34
CA GLY A 61 5.67 5.08 -3.73
C GLY A 61 6.21 3.72 -3.31
N PHE A 62 7.21 3.26 -4.03
CA PHE A 62 8.00 2.08 -3.65
C PHE A 62 9.45 2.25 -4.13
N SER A 63 10.35 1.60 -3.46
CA SER A 63 11.76 1.49 -3.81
C SER A 63 12.33 0.28 -3.05
N ASP A 64 13.64 0.07 -3.16
CA ASP A 64 14.38 -0.89 -2.34
C ASP A 64 14.23 -0.67 -0.82
N LYS A 65 13.80 0.54 -0.40
CA LYS A 65 13.47 0.87 0.99
C LYS A 65 12.09 0.39 1.44
N GLY A 66 11.21 -0.03 0.50
CA GLY A 66 9.87 -0.52 0.82
C GLY A 66 8.73 0.21 0.12
N PHE A 67 7.51 -0.01 0.63
CA PHE A 67 6.24 0.40 0.01
C PHE A 67 5.53 1.44 0.88
N VAL A 68 5.16 2.58 0.29
CA VAL A 68 4.66 3.76 1.03
C VAL A 68 3.17 4.01 0.76
N PHE A 69 2.42 4.25 1.82
CA PHE A 69 1.06 4.77 1.76
C PHE A 69 0.87 5.90 2.78
N TYR A 70 -0.11 6.78 2.56
CA TYR A 70 -0.37 7.92 3.43
C TYR A 70 -1.77 7.84 4.04
N THR A 71 -1.91 8.27 5.30
CA THR A 71 -3.15 8.18 6.05
C THR A 71 -3.19 9.14 7.23
N ASN A 72 -4.32 9.16 7.94
CA ASN A 72 -4.47 9.84 9.22
C ASN A 72 -3.89 8.96 10.34
N LEU A 73 -2.93 9.49 11.10
CA LEU A 73 -2.23 8.79 12.20
C LEU A 73 -3.16 8.49 13.40
N ASN A 74 -4.26 9.22 13.53
CA ASN A 74 -5.26 8.97 14.59
C ASN A 74 -6.27 7.87 14.24
N SER A 75 -6.20 7.33 13.00
CA SER A 75 -7.11 6.26 12.56
C SER A 75 -6.80 4.92 13.26
N PRO A 76 -7.79 4.00 13.36
CA PRO A 76 -7.60 2.68 13.97
C PRO A 76 -6.43 1.89 13.39
N LYS A 77 -6.22 1.97 12.05
CA LYS A 77 -5.07 1.30 11.41
C LYS A 77 -3.73 1.82 11.91
N SER A 78 -3.59 3.15 12.06
CA SER A 78 -2.34 3.74 12.53
C SER A 78 -2.11 3.46 14.01
N LYS A 79 -3.15 3.47 14.82
CA LYS A 79 -3.06 3.06 16.24
C LYS A 79 -2.59 1.61 16.36
N ALA A 80 -3.12 0.71 15.53
CA ALA A 80 -2.66 -0.68 15.48
C ALA A 80 -1.17 -0.76 15.06
N LEU A 81 -0.75 0.00 14.04
CA LEU A 81 0.64 0.00 13.57
C LEU A 81 1.62 0.59 14.60
N PHE A 82 1.22 1.59 15.40
CA PHE A 82 2.04 2.06 16.52
C PHE A 82 2.19 1.01 17.61
N ALA A 83 1.15 0.24 17.87
CA ALA A 83 1.16 -0.80 18.91
C ALA A 83 1.83 -2.10 18.45
N ASN A 84 1.67 -2.46 17.17
CA ASN A 84 2.25 -3.63 16.53
C ASN A 84 2.80 -3.23 15.14
N PRO A 85 4.10 -2.93 15.02
CA PRO A 85 4.69 -2.38 13.80
C PRO A 85 4.93 -3.45 12.73
N LYS A 86 3.90 -4.26 12.42
CA LYS A 86 3.88 -5.26 11.37
C LYS A 86 2.64 -5.11 10.51
N ALA A 87 2.77 -5.34 9.21
CA ALA A 87 1.65 -5.28 8.29
C ALA A 87 1.82 -6.26 7.13
N SER A 88 0.70 -6.59 6.49
CA SER A 88 0.69 -7.25 5.19
C SER A 88 -0.07 -6.39 4.18
N MET A 89 0.48 -6.30 2.97
CA MET A 89 -0.16 -5.70 1.81
C MET A 89 -0.52 -6.79 0.81
N CYS A 90 -1.68 -6.66 0.16
CA CYS A 90 -2.09 -7.57 -0.91
C CYS A 90 -2.64 -6.77 -2.08
N PHE A 91 -1.97 -6.87 -3.23
CA PHE A 91 -2.49 -6.44 -4.52
C PHE A 91 -3.19 -7.61 -5.19
N HIS A 92 -4.31 -7.34 -5.87
CA HIS A 92 -5.01 -8.33 -6.67
C HIS A 92 -5.46 -7.69 -7.99
N TRP A 93 -4.70 -7.94 -9.04
CA TRP A 93 -4.96 -7.46 -10.39
C TRP A 93 -5.71 -8.52 -11.19
N LYS A 94 -7.02 -8.37 -11.21
CA LYS A 94 -7.94 -9.37 -11.81
C LYS A 94 -7.77 -9.48 -13.31
N SER A 95 -7.53 -8.37 -14.01
CA SER A 95 -7.30 -8.37 -15.46
C SER A 95 -6.02 -9.11 -15.87
N LEU A 96 -5.08 -9.26 -14.94
CA LEU A 96 -3.81 -9.94 -15.13
C LEU A 96 -3.79 -11.34 -14.51
N LEU A 97 -4.83 -11.73 -13.77
CA LEU A 97 -4.87 -12.97 -13.00
C LEU A 97 -3.70 -13.07 -11.99
N ARG A 98 -3.25 -11.92 -11.44
CA ARG A 98 -2.07 -11.82 -10.59
C ARG A 98 -2.38 -11.27 -9.21
N GLN A 99 -1.66 -11.78 -8.23
CA GLN A 99 -1.67 -11.28 -6.86
C GLN A 99 -0.24 -11.09 -6.38
N ILE A 100 -0.01 -10.04 -5.58
CA ILE A 100 1.25 -9.86 -4.85
C ILE A 100 0.94 -9.67 -3.38
N ARG A 101 1.61 -10.44 -2.52
CA ARG A 101 1.53 -10.32 -1.07
C ARG A 101 2.88 -9.85 -0.55
N ILE A 102 2.85 -8.84 0.32
CA ILE A 102 4.06 -8.26 0.90
C ILE A 102 3.88 -8.25 2.42
N PHE A 103 4.81 -8.83 3.14
CA PHE A 103 4.82 -8.84 4.59
C PHE A 103 6.12 -8.23 5.12
N GLY A 104 6.02 -7.44 6.19
CA GLY A 104 7.20 -6.82 6.78
C GLY A 104 6.91 -5.96 7.99
N SER A 105 7.95 -5.28 8.45
CA SER A 105 7.86 -4.24 9.47
C SER A 105 7.38 -2.93 8.88
N ILE A 106 6.89 -2.03 9.74
CA ILE A 106 6.37 -0.73 9.32
C ILE A 106 7.08 0.38 10.08
N GLU A 107 7.39 1.47 9.39
CA GLU A 107 7.93 2.68 9.98
C GLU A 107 7.23 3.93 9.46
N ASN A 108 7.30 5.04 10.17
CA ASN A 108 6.84 6.31 9.64
C ASN A 108 7.80 6.81 8.55
N VAL A 109 7.25 7.41 7.50
CA VAL A 109 8.07 8.18 6.55
C VAL A 109 8.60 9.45 7.24
N SER A 110 9.67 10.03 6.71
CA SER A 110 10.19 11.30 7.21
C SER A 110 9.18 12.44 7.03
N ASP A 111 9.30 13.49 7.85
CA ASP A 111 8.46 14.68 7.69
C ASP A 111 8.64 15.35 6.34
N LYS A 112 9.85 15.30 5.78
CA LYS A 112 10.12 15.80 4.43
C LYS A 112 9.30 15.03 3.39
N GLU A 113 9.34 13.71 3.38
CA GLU A 113 8.53 12.88 2.46
C GLU A 113 7.02 13.12 2.64
N ALA A 114 6.57 13.22 3.91
CA ALA A 114 5.18 13.50 4.21
C ALA A 114 4.74 14.87 3.70
N ASN A 115 5.56 15.91 3.86
CA ASN A 115 5.30 17.26 3.38
C ASN A 115 5.31 17.32 1.86
N ASP A 116 6.32 16.72 1.20
CA ASP A 116 6.45 16.70 -0.25
C ASP A 116 5.21 16.05 -0.90
N TYR A 117 4.80 14.89 -0.39
CA TYR A 117 3.61 14.23 -0.91
C TYR A 117 2.33 14.97 -0.55
N TYR A 118 2.19 15.52 0.67
CA TYR A 118 1.02 16.31 1.05
C TYR A 118 0.80 17.51 0.14
N ASN A 119 1.87 18.23 -0.18
CA ASN A 119 1.83 19.41 -1.04
C ASN A 119 1.49 19.08 -2.50
N SER A 120 1.82 17.89 -2.98
CA SER A 120 1.44 17.42 -4.32
C SER A 120 -0.06 17.08 -4.47
N ARG A 121 -0.80 16.99 -3.35
CA ARG A 121 -2.22 16.61 -3.36
C ARG A 121 -3.08 17.78 -3.80
N LYS A 122 -4.19 17.47 -4.47
CA LYS A 122 -5.22 18.47 -4.82
C LYS A 122 -5.75 19.19 -3.57
N TYR A 123 -6.05 20.48 -3.70
CA TYR A 123 -6.56 21.33 -2.62
C TYR A 123 -7.67 20.65 -1.79
N GLY A 124 -8.72 20.15 -2.45
CA GLY A 124 -9.83 19.48 -1.75
C GLY A 124 -9.38 18.29 -0.89
N SER A 125 -8.35 17.54 -1.34
CA SER A 125 -7.78 16.43 -0.56
C SER A 125 -6.96 16.90 0.64
N ARG A 126 -6.30 18.07 0.53
CA ARG A 126 -5.59 18.71 1.64
C ARG A 126 -6.57 19.25 2.68
N ILE A 127 -7.63 19.92 2.25
CA ILE A 127 -8.72 20.36 3.13
C ILE A 127 -9.42 19.17 3.81
N GLY A 128 -9.67 18.07 3.07
CA GLY A 128 -10.25 16.85 3.62
C GLY A 128 -9.42 16.24 4.75
N ALA A 129 -8.07 16.34 4.67
CA ALA A 129 -7.20 15.86 5.74
C ALA A 129 -7.36 16.66 7.05
N TRP A 130 -7.67 17.93 6.99
CA TRP A 130 -8.00 18.77 8.13
C TRP A 130 -9.41 18.53 8.65
N ALA A 131 -10.37 18.40 7.74
CA ALA A 131 -11.79 18.34 8.07
C ALA A 131 -12.22 17.00 8.66
N SER A 132 -11.57 15.90 8.24
CA SER A 132 -11.98 14.55 8.59
C SER A 132 -11.24 14.00 9.82
N LYS A 133 -12.00 13.68 10.86
CA LYS A 133 -11.54 12.81 11.96
C LYS A 133 -11.69 11.35 11.51
N GLN A 134 -10.81 10.87 10.66
CA GLN A 134 -10.93 9.58 9.98
C GLN A 134 -11.32 8.43 10.91
N SER A 135 -12.40 7.72 10.53
CA SER A 135 -12.91 6.53 11.24
C SER A 135 -13.49 6.81 12.64
N THR A 136 -13.82 8.06 12.96
CA THR A 136 -14.64 8.38 14.14
C THR A 136 -16.13 8.44 13.77
N THR A 137 -17.00 8.23 14.76
CA THR A 137 -18.45 8.37 14.57
C THR A 137 -18.81 9.81 14.20
N LEU A 138 -19.62 9.97 13.17
CA LEU A 138 -20.26 11.23 12.80
C LEU A 138 -21.71 11.21 13.29
N LYS A 139 -22.20 12.36 13.78
CA LYS A 139 -23.61 12.52 14.12
C LYS A 139 -24.47 12.46 12.84
N ASN A 140 -24.03 13.13 11.80
CA ASN A 140 -24.62 13.12 10.46
C ASN A 140 -23.57 13.59 9.44
N ARG A 141 -23.91 13.55 8.15
CA ARG A 141 -23.02 13.98 7.07
C ARG A 141 -22.74 15.49 7.08
N ASP A 142 -23.68 16.30 7.57
CA ASP A 142 -23.57 17.77 7.58
C ASP A 142 -22.45 18.25 8.53
N GLU A 143 -22.15 17.48 9.58
CA GLU A 143 -20.99 17.73 10.44
C GLU A 143 -19.67 17.75 9.63
N LEU A 144 -19.48 16.78 8.74
CA LEU A 144 -18.29 16.72 7.88
C LEU A 144 -18.30 17.86 6.85
N LEU A 145 -19.45 18.12 6.21
CA LEU A 145 -19.57 19.21 5.22
C LEU A 145 -19.29 20.58 5.85
N SER A 146 -19.83 20.83 7.03
CA SER A 146 -19.58 22.06 7.80
C SER A 146 -18.09 22.20 8.18
N SER A 147 -17.45 21.08 8.56
CA SER A 147 -16.02 21.05 8.83
C SER A 147 -15.18 21.37 7.58
N ILE A 148 -15.55 20.83 6.43
CA ILE A 148 -14.89 21.15 5.15
C ILE A 148 -14.98 22.66 4.85
N GLU A 149 -16.16 23.25 4.94
CA GLU A 149 -16.36 24.69 4.69
C GLU A 149 -15.60 25.57 5.70
N LYS A 150 -15.54 25.16 6.97
CA LYS A 150 -14.70 25.82 7.98
C LYS A 150 -13.23 25.86 7.56
N TYR A 151 -12.67 24.72 7.10
CA TYR A 151 -11.24 24.67 6.72
C TYR A 151 -10.97 25.34 5.38
N LYS A 152 -11.92 25.38 4.43
CA LYS A 152 -11.83 26.19 3.23
C LYS A 152 -11.72 27.68 3.57
N LYS A 153 -12.55 28.17 4.51
CA LYS A 153 -12.48 29.55 5.01
C LYS A 153 -11.17 29.84 5.73
N LYS A 154 -10.64 28.88 6.48
CA LYS A 154 -9.36 29.03 7.22
C LYS A 154 -8.17 29.08 6.28
N TYR A 155 -8.20 28.31 5.20
CA TYR A 155 -7.12 28.19 4.22
C TYR A 155 -7.65 28.49 2.81
N PRO A 156 -7.96 29.78 2.52
CA PRO A 156 -8.54 30.17 1.24
C PRO A 156 -7.55 30.07 0.09
N ASP A 157 -6.24 30.24 0.36
CA ASP A 157 -5.20 30.04 -0.64
C ASP A 157 -4.97 28.54 -0.87
N THR A 158 -5.16 28.15 -2.13
CA THR A 158 -5.01 26.75 -2.55
C THR A 158 -3.56 26.26 -2.45
N ASN A 159 -2.56 27.12 -2.33
CA ASN A 159 -1.15 26.77 -2.22
C ASN A 159 -0.67 26.70 -0.76
N GLU A 160 -1.37 27.34 0.17
CA GLU A 160 -0.93 27.53 1.55
C GLU A 160 -1.70 26.67 2.58
N VAL A 161 -2.12 25.48 2.20
CA VAL A 161 -2.74 24.54 3.15
C VAL A 161 -1.64 23.69 3.80
N PRO A 162 -1.26 23.94 5.05
CA PRO A 162 -0.21 23.19 5.73
C PRO A 162 -0.64 21.74 5.99
N ARG A 163 0.32 20.84 6.11
CA ARG A 163 0.05 19.46 6.52
C ARG A 163 -0.37 19.42 7.98
N PRO A 164 -1.51 18.80 8.35
CA PRO A 164 -1.86 18.61 9.74
C PRO A 164 -0.93 17.57 10.39
N GLU A 165 -0.59 17.74 11.66
CA GLU A 165 0.29 16.85 12.42
C GLU A 165 -0.18 15.39 12.41
N HIS A 166 -1.48 15.18 12.43
CA HIS A 166 -2.08 13.85 12.42
C HIS A 166 -2.13 13.19 11.03
N TRP A 167 -1.51 13.77 10.00
CA TRP A 167 -1.47 13.18 8.66
C TRP A 167 -0.03 12.95 8.22
N SER A 168 0.30 11.69 7.95
CA SER A 168 1.64 11.28 7.51
C SER A 168 1.57 10.00 6.69
N GLY A 169 2.72 9.41 6.39
CA GLY A 169 2.87 8.16 5.69
C GLY A 169 3.49 7.06 6.52
N TRP A 170 3.22 5.85 6.10
CA TRP A 170 3.83 4.63 6.58
C TRP A 170 4.60 3.95 5.45
N ARG A 171 5.77 3.43 5.76
CA ARG A 171 6.58 2.59 4.88
C ARG A 171 6.57 1.16 5.40
N LEU A 172 6.14 0.21 4.59
CA LEU A 172 6.35 -1.20 4.84
C LEU A 172 7.73 -1.59 4.30
N ILE A 173 8.61 -2.02 5.18
CA ILE A 173 9.92 -2.59 4.86
C ILE A 173 9.71 -4.10 4.73
N PRO A 174 9.77 -4.66 3.52
CA PRO A 174 9.41 -6.05 3.32
C PRO A 174 10.53 -6.99 3.78
N ASN A 175 10.14 -8.08 4.42
CA ASN A 175 10.98 -9.25 4.62
C ASN A 175 10.47 -10.48 3.85
N GLU A 176 9.24 -10.41 3.31
CA GLU A 176 8.70 -11.41 2.40
C GLU A 176 7.87 -10.74 1.30
N ILE A 177 8.06 -11.17 0.05
CA ILE A 177 7.24 -10.79 -1.09
C ILE A 177 6.88 -12.06 -1.86
N GLU A 178 5.59 -12.31 -2.04
CA GLU A 178 5.08 -13.45 -2.80
C GLU A 178 4.37 -12.95 -4.05
N PHE A 179 4.76 -13.48 -5.20
CA PHE A 179 4.11 -13.31 -6.49
C PHE A 179 3.29 -14.56 -6.79
N TRP A 180 2.04 -14.36 -7.20
CA TRP A 180 1.09 -15.43 -7.49
C TRP A 180 0.43 -15.18 -8.84
N LEU A 181 0.35 -16.22 -9.67
CA LEU A 181 -0.36 -16.24 -10.95
C LEU A 181 -1.43 -17.32 -10.91
N ASP A 182 -2.63 -16.98 -11.38
CA ASP A 182 -3.72 -17.94 -11.52
C ASP A 182 -3.36 -19.03 -12.53
N GLY A 183 -3.67 -20.27 -12.19
CA GLY A 183 -3.42 -21.44 -13.02
C GLY A 183 -4.68 -22.28 -13.18
N GLU A 184 -4.81 -22.94 -14.33
CA GLU A 184 -5.89 -23.87 -14.61
C GLU A 184 -5.99 -24.95 -13.51
N ASN A 185 -7.20 -25.39 -13.23
CA ASN A 185 -7.49 -26.41 -12.21
C ASN A 185 -6.94 -26.06 -10.80
N ARG A 186 -6.76 -24.76 -10.51
CA ARG A 186 -6.18 -24.22 -9.26
C ARG A 186 -4.71 -24.59 -9.05
N ILE A 187 -3.99 -25.02 -10.08
CA ILE A 187 -2.56 -25.26 -10.02
C ILE A 187 -1.84 -23.92 -10.27
N HIS A 188 -1.88 -23.08 -9.23
CA HIS A 188 -1.34 -21.73 -9.28
C HIS A 188 0.18 -21.74 -9.25
N GLU A 189 0.79 -20.79 -9.96
CA GLU A 189 2.23 -20.59 -9.91
C GLU A 189 2.58 -19.55 -8.84
N ARG A 190 3.51 -19.88 -7.95
CA ARG A 190 3.83 -19.05 -6.79
C ARG A 190 5.33 -18.96 -6.59
N LEU A 191 5.85 -17.73 -6.59
CA LEU A 191 7.25 -17.40 -6.32
C LEU A 191 7.32 -16.51 -5.09
N LYS A 192 8.00 -16.96 -4.04
CA LYS A 192 8.21 -16.21 -2.81
C LYS A 192 9.65 -15.79 -2.68
N TYR A 193 9.86 -14.54 -2.34
CA TYR A 193 11.15 -14.00 -1.91
C TYR A 193 11.14 -13.81 -0.42
N LYS A 194 12.24 -14.15 0.25
CA LYS A 194 12.46 -13.92 1.68
C LYS A 194 13.80 -13.21 1.87
N PHE A 195 13.80 -12.11 2.64
CA PHE A 195 14.99 -11.34 2.93
C PHE A 195 15.66 -11.89 4.19
N GLU A 196 16.82 -12.51 4.03
CA GLU A 196 17.64 -13.05 5.12
C GLU A 196 19.12 -12.78 4.83
N GLN A 197 19.90 -12.52 5.87
CA GLN A 197 21.34 -12.27 5.76
C GLN A 197 21.72 -11.23 4.69
N ASN A 198 20.94 -10.13 4.61
CA ASN A 198 21.11 -9.03 3.65
C ASN A 198 20.97 -9.43 2.17
N LYS A 199 20.27 -10.49 1.86
CA LYS A 199 19.95 -10.94 0.49
C LYS A 199 18.52 -11.46 0.38
N TRP A 200 18.01 -11.49 -0.85
CA TRP A 200 16.75 -12.13 -1.17
C TRP A 200 16.99 -13.56 -1.64
N ASP A 201 16.41 -14.53 -0.96
CA ASP A 201 16.35 -15.92 -1.39
C ASP A 201 14.98 -16.21 -2.03
N LYS A 202 14.97 -17.04 -3.10
CA LYS A 202 13.77 -17.40 -3.88
C LYS A 202 13.28 -18.79 -3.54
N PHE A 203 11.96 -18.95 -3.42
CA PHE A 203 11.31 -20.23 -3.13
C PHE A 203 10.07 -20.42 -3.99
N LEU A 204 9.90 -21.60 -4.58
CA LEU A 204 8.64 -22.02 -5.18
C LEU A 204 7.71 -22.51 -4.08
N LEU A 205 6.44 -22.15 -4.19
CA LEU A 205 5.42 -22.62 -3.26
C LEU A 205 4.42 -23.52 -3.98
N SER A 206 3.96 -24.58 -3.31
CA SER A 206 2.81 -25.36 -3.79
C SER A 206 1.56 -24.49 -3.84
N PRO A 207 0.66 -24.75 -4.81
CA PRO A 207 -0.62 -24.07 -4.94
C PRO A 207 -1.47 -24.11 -3.68
#